data_f56daeaaf0a596634700971f900ffb6d
#
_entry.id   f56daeaaf0a596634700971f900ffb6d
#
_cell.length_a   1.000
_cell.length_b   1.000
_cell.length_c   1.000
_cell.angle_alpha   90.00
_cell.angle_beta   90.00
_cell.angle_gamma   90.00
#
_symmetry.space_group_name_H-M   'P 1'
#
loop_
_entity.id
_entity.type
_entity.pdbx_description
1 polymer ?
#
loop_
_entity_poly.entity_id
_entity_poly.type
_entity_poly.pdbx_seq_one_letter_code
_entity_poly.pdbx_strand_id
1 'polypeptide(L)'
;MDRRLDAPPDQAAGLRQMFGHAHARFVPVLANPHVPSTGVLLERLCAACAEMDLDTLLVDAAPGTASAPRELAWLDLAEGIEPLAERTAFLAARGLPLRHVDAEGSTALFLQAVADAAPRADIVIVHADAPELARLFARRNVRPLLLADDRPDSVTHAYAGMKLLALRAGLMVHDLLLAAAGASPRAERIAVHLGRCAEDFIGALLHGWARLDPAADAAAMPPALRAFVRELLFANEPGAVPLPRGAGMRRHESAVAWAA
;
A
#
# COMPACT_ATOMS: atom_id res chain seq x y z
N MET A 1 15.73 -43.97 33.82
CA MET A 1 15.68 -44.34 32.39
C MET A 1 14.36 -43.80 31.86
N ASP A 2 14.38 -42.51 31.57
CA ASP A 2 13.17 -41.70 31.32
C ASP A 2 13.04 -41.50 29.81
N ARG A 3 12.11 -42.20 29.19
CA ARG A 3 11.79 -42.07 27.77
C ARG A 3 10.87 -40.85 27.60
N ARG A 4 11.43 -39.73 27.20
CA ARG A 4 10.62 -38.64 26.64
C ARG A 4 9.96 -39.15 25.36
N LEU A 5 8.64 -39.26 25.39
CA LEU A 5 7.81 -39.50 24.23
C LEU A 5 7.89 -38.25 23.37
N ASP A 6 8.57 -38.34 22.23
CA ASP A 6 8.53 -37.32 21.20
C ASP A 6 7.06 -37.17 20.76
N ALA A 7 6.51 -35.96 20.96
CA ALA A 7 5.21 -35.63 20.44
C ALA A 7 5.23 -35.75 18.91
N PRO A 8 4.22 -36.37 18.28
CA PRO A 8 4.20 -36.48 16.81
C PRO A 8 4.19 -35.06 16.18
N PRO A 9 4.93 -34.88 15.08
CA PRO A 9 4.93 -33.59 14.39
C PRO A 9 3.50 -33.21 14.02
N ASP A 10 3.12 -31.98 14.42
CA ASP A 10 1.78 -31.44 14.19
C ASP A 10 1.44 -31.49 12.68
N GLN A 11 0.67 -32.50 12.26
CA GLN A 11 0.20 -32.66 10.88
C GLN A 11 -0.61 -31.44 10.43
N ALA A 12 -1.22 -30.71 11.36
CA ALA A 12 -1.89 -29.45 11.06
C ALA A 12 -0.90 -28.30 10.77
N ALA A 13 0.35 -28.38 11.26
CA ALA A 13 1.39 -27.43 10.87
C ALA A 13 1.85 -27.68 9.43
N GLY A 14 1.99 -28.95 9.02
CA GLY A 14 2.30 -29.31 7.64
C GLY A 14 1.17 -28.95 6.66
N LEU A 15 -0.09 -29.15 7.05
CA LEU A 15 -1.25 -28.72 6.28
C LEU A 15 -1.37 -27.19 6.23
N ARG A 16 -1.12 -26.49 7.33
CA ARG A 16 -1.03 -25.02 7.33
C ARG A 16 0.09 -24.52 6.43
N GLN A 17 1.21 -25.21 6.34
CA GLN A 17 2.31 -24.90 5.42
C GLN A 17 1.98 -25.23 3.96
N MET A 18 1.19 -26.25 3.68
CA MET A 18 0.74 -26.61 2.32
C MET A 18 -0.46 -25.80 1.81
N PHE A 19 -1.35 -25.32 2.70
CA PHE A 19 -2.51 -24.49 2.39
C PHE A 19 -2.41 -23.06 2.90
N GLY A 20 -1.44 -22.78 3.76
CA GLY A 20 -1.11 -21.48 4.32
C GLY A 20 0.08 -20.85 3.64
N HIS A 21 0.08 -20.77 2.33
CA HIS A 21 0.62 -19.55 1.73
C HIS A 21 -0.35 -18.47 2.17
N ALA A 22 -0.18 -17.99 3.40
CA ALA A 22 -0.77 -16.74 3.82
C ALA A 22 -0.34 -15.75 2.73
N HIS A 23 -1.27 -15.43 1.84
CA HIS A 23 -0.96 -14.52 0.76
C HIS A 23 -0.65 -13.19 1.43
N ALA A 24 0.63 -12.81 1.43
CA ALA A 24 1.05 -11.51 1.94
C ALA A 24 0.12 -10.43 1.38
N ARG A 25 -0.33 -9.53 2.23
CA ARG A 25 -1.15 -8.40 1.80
C ARG A 25 -0.25 -7.37 1.18
N PHE A 26 -0.52 -7.02 -0.06
CA PHE A 26 0.24 -6.00 -0.76
C PHE A 26 -0.38 -4.63 -0.57
N VAL A 27 0.40 -3.68 -0.07
CA VAL A 27 0.02 -2.28 0.10
C VAL A 27 0.82 -1.42 -0.88
N PRO A 28 0.22 -1.00 -2.01
CA PRO A 28 0.89 -0.07 -2.92
C PRO A 28 0.99 1.31 -2.28
N VAL A 29 2.18 1.88 -2.26
CA VAL A 29 2.46 3.22 -1.73
C VAL A 29 3.04 4.07 -2.84
N LEU A 30 2.34 5.15 -3.20
CA LEU A 30 2.77 6.06 -4.26
C LEU A 30 3.93 6.92 -3.79
N ALA A 31 5.08 6.77 -4.42
CA ALA A 31 6.24 7.62 -4.21
C ALA A 31 5.94 9.07 -4.62
N ASN A 32 6.35 10.01 -3.75
CA ASN A 32 6.21 11.43 -4.01
C ASN A 32 7.54 12.15 -3.75
N PRO A 33 8.26 12.57 -4.80
CA PRO A 33 9.58 13.20 -4.67
C PRO A 33 9.53 14.56 -3.95
N HIS A 34 8.34 15.13 -3.81
CA HIS A 34 8.13 16.40 -3.10
C HIS A 34 7.87 16.21 -1.59
N VAL A 35 7.91 14.97 -1.07
CA VAL A 35 7.79 14.68 0.37
C VAL A 35 9.15 14.29 0.94
N PRO A 36 9.91 15.23 1.54
CA PRO A 36 11.26 14.93 2.05
C PRO A 36 11.25 13.90 3.19
N SER A 37 10.15 13.84 3.94
CA SER A 37 9.97 12.93 5.06
C SER A 37 9.44 11.54 4.68
N THR A 38 9.49 11.15 3.40
CA THR A 38 8.98 9.84 2.93
C THR A 38 9.54 8.67 3.74
N GLY A 39 10.84 8.66 4.04
CA GLY A 39 11.45 7.61 4.88
C GLY A 39 10.80 7.50 6.26
N VAL A 40 10.54 8.64 6.91
CA VAL A 40 9.83 8.68 8.21
C VAL A 40 8.40 8.16 8.09
N LEU A 41 7.68 8.51 7.00
CA LEU A 41 6.32 8.02 6.79
C LEU A 41 6.30 6.50 6.63
N LEU A 42 7.22 5.95 5.83
CA LEU A 42 7.35 4.50 5.61
C LEU A 42 7.74 3.77 6.89
N GLU A 43 8.70 4.31 7.65
CA GLU A 43 9.10 3.78 8.96
C GLU A 43 7.90 3.70 9.91
N ARG A 44 7.09 4.76 9.98
CA ARG A 44 5.90 4.80 10.84
C ARG A 44 4.80 3.82 10.40
N LEU A 45 4.65 3.61 9.11
CA LEU A 45 3.75 2.57 8.59
C LEU A 45 4.21 1.18 9.02
N CYS A 46 5.50 0.87 8.87
CA CYS A 46 6.08 -0.39 9.32
C CYS A 46 5.95 -0.57 10.84
N ALA A 47 6.23 0.49 11.62
CA ALA A 47 6.07 0.45 13.07
C ALA A 47 4.61 0.20 13.48
N ALA A 48 3.62 0.79 12.77
CA ALA A 48 2.22 0.52 13.03
C ALA A 48 1.82 -0.94 12.72
N CYS A 49 2.41 -1.56 11.70
CA CYS A 49 2.24 -2.98 11.43
C CYS A 49 2.86 -3.84 12.54
N ALA A 50 4.08 -3.50 12.99
CA ALA A 50 4.78 -4.21 14.05
C ALA A 50 4.01 -4.17 15.39
N GLU A 51 3.36 -3.03 15.74
CA GLU A 51 2.48 -2.93 16.91
C GLU A 51 1.23 -3.85 16.83
N MET A 52 0.89 -4.31 15.64
CA MET A 52 -0.18 -5.28 15.40
C MET A 52 0.34 -6.72 15.25
N ASP A 53 1.59 -6.96 15.63
CA ASP A 53 2.28 -8.25 15.53
C ASP A 53 2.43 -8.78 14.08
N LEU A 54 2.46 -7.87 13.07
CA LEU A 54 2.59 -8.22 11.66
C LEU A 54 4.04 -8.06 11.18
N ASP A 55 4.55 -9.08 10.50
CA ASP A 55 5.85 -9.05 9.85
C ASP A 55 5.74 -8.34 8.49
N THR A 56 6.54 -7.30 8.29
CA THR A 56 6.44 -6.40 7.14
C THR A 56 7.69 -6.45 6.28
N LEU A 57 7.52 -6.62 4.97
CA LEU A 57 8.56 -6.37 3.97
C LEU A 57 8.31 -5.03 3.28
N LEU A 58 9.24 -4.10 3.40
CA LEU A 58 9.25 -2.85 2.62
C LEU A 58 10.06 -3.06 1.34
N VAL A 59 9.36 -3.05 0.20
CA VAL A 59 9.96 -3.10 -1.15
C VAL A 59 10.01 -1.69 -1.70
N ASP A 60 11.22 -1.14 -1.84
CA ASP A 60 11.39 0.21 -2.34
C ASP A 60 11.92 0.22 -3.77
N ALA A 61 11.02 0.44 -4.72
CA ALA A 61 11.28 0.55 -6.16
C ALA A 61 11.21 2.00 -6.66
N ALA A 62 11.12 2.99 -5.76
CA ALA A 62 11.01 4.40 -6.14
C ALA A 62 12.27 4.92 -6.88
N PRO A 63 12.13 5.90 -7.78
CA PRO A 63 13.25 6.43 -8.57
C PRO A 63 14.40 7.02 -7.73
N GLY A 64 14.08 7.55 -6.55
CA GLY A 64 15.06 8.13 -5.62
C GLY A 64 15.87 7.13 -4.79
N THR A 65 15.47 5.86 -4.78
CA THR A 65 16.09 4.80 -3.99
C THR A 65 17.38 4.29 -4.65
N ALA A 66 18.25 3.63 -3.88
CA ALA A 66 19.38 2.92 -4.43
C ALA A 66 18.93 1.88 -5.44
N SER A 67 19.68 1.74 -6.54
CA SER A 67 19.38 0.67 -7.52
C SER A 67 19.61 -0.67 -6.86
N ALA A 68 18.72 -1.61 -7.13
CA ALA A 68 18.96 -2.99 -6.78
C ALA A 68 20.27 -3.47 -7.41
N PRO A 69 21.06 -4.30 -6.71
CA PRO A 69 22.22 -4.95 -7.30
C PRO A 69 21.85 -5.66 -8.61
N ARG A 70 22.70 -5.55 -9.64
CA ARG A 70 22.42 -6.17 -10.95
C ARG A 70 22.29 -7.68 -10.86
N GLU A 71 23.00 -8.26 -9.93
CA GLU A 71 23.05 -9.70 -9.63
C GLU A 71 21.71 -10.22 -9.10
N LEU A 72 20.96 -9.41 -8.33
CA LEU A 72 19.63 -9.76 -7.80
C LEU A 72 18.59 -10.12 -8.87
N ALA A 73 18.83 -9.74 -10.11
CA ALA A 73 17.97 -10.14 -11.23
C ALA A 73 18.13 -11.60 -11.67
N TRP A 74 19.24 -12.21 -11.27
CA TRP A 74 19.62 -13.58 -11.64
C TRP A 74 19.70 -14.50 -10.42
N LEU A 75 19.64 -13.92 -9.21
CA LEU A 75 19.68 -14.60 -7.93
C LEU A 75 18.28 -14.65 -7.31
N ASP A 76 18.16 -15.43 -6.26
CA ASP A 76 16.95 -15.42 -5.41
C ASP A 76 16.78 -14.04 -4.77
N LEU A 77 15.59 -13.46 -4.91
CA LEU A 77 15.29 -12.16 -4.28
C LEU A 77 15.49 -12.20 -2.75
N ALA A 78 15.40 -13.38 -2.16
CA ALA A 78 15.61 -13.57 -0.72
C ALA A 78 17.01 -13.12 -0.27
N GLU A 79 18.03 -13.25 -1.15
CA GLU A 79 19.40 -12.78 -0.85
C GLU A 79 19.52 -11.26 -0.78
N GLY A 80 18.56 -10.54 -1.37
CA GLY A 80 18.51 -9.07 -1.32
C GLY A 80 17.65 -8.50 -0.20
N ILE A 81 17.03 -9.36 0.59
CA ILE A 81 16.19 -8.92 1.71
C ILE A 81 17.06 -8.73 2.96
N GLU A 82 17.09 -7.50 3.43
CA GLU A 82 17.85 -7.10 4.61
C GLU A 82 16.93 -6.86 5.82
N PRO A 83 17.28 -7.31 7.04
CA PRO A 83 16.52 -6.94 8.23
C PRO A 83 16.71 -5.45 8.53
N LEU A 84 15.61 -4.72 8.71
CA LEU A 84 15.63 -3.29 9.06
C LEU A 84 15.28 -3.06 10.54
N ALA A 85 14.37 -3.86 11.08
CA ALA A 85 13.95 -3.86 12.48
C ALA A 85 13.45 -5.25 12.86
N GLU A 86 13.02 -5.46 14.12
CA GLU A 86 12.60 -6.77 14.64
C GLU A 86 11.56 -7.47 13.76
N ARG A 87 10.57 -6.73 13.25
CA ARG A 87 9.47 -7.22 12.40
C ARG A 87 9.42 -6.54 11.03
N THR A 88 10.52 -5.93 10.63
CA THR A 88 10.57 -5.21 9.36
C THR A 88 11.81 -5.61 8.59
N ALA A 89 11.61 -6.05 7.36
CA ALA A 89 12.66 -6.31 6.39
C ALA A 89 12.56 -5.30 5.23
N PHE A 90 13.63 -5.13 4.49
CA PHE A 90 13.76 -4.18 3.40
C PHE A 90 14.33 -4.85 2.15
N LEU A 91 13.79 -4.49 0.99
CA LEU A 91 14.31 -4.88 -0.31
C LEU A 91 14.47 -3.65 -1.20
N ALA A 92 15.71 -3.32 -1.57
CA ALA A 92 15.97 -2.33 -2.60
C ALA A 92 15.58 -2.91 -3.97
N ALA A 93 14.53 -2.38 -4.60
CA ALA A 93 13.93 -2.99 -5.77
C ALA A 93 13.89 -2.08 -7.00
N ARG A 94 14.56 -0.91 -6.99
CA ARG A 94 14.56 -0.01 -8.15
C ARG A 94 15.08 -0.71 -9.40
N GLY A 95 14.20 -0.79 -10.42
CA GLY A 95 14.50 -1.42 -11.70
C GLY A 95 14.30 -2.94 -11.73
N LEU A 96 14.05 -3.61 -10.58
CA LEU A 96 13.74 -5.04 -10.54
C LEU A 96 12.39 -5.37 -11.20
N PRO A 97 11.28 -4.64 -10.94
CA PRO A 97 10.01 -4.98 -11.56
C PRO A 97 10.07 -5.07 -13.07
N LEU A 98 10.82 -4.19 -13.74
CA LEU A 98 10.96 -4.18 -15.19
C LEU A 98 11.61 -5.45 -15.77
N ARG A 99 12.25 -6.27 -14.94
CA ARG A 99 12.86 -7.55 -15.34
C ARG A 99 11.88 -8.71 -15.30
N HIS A 100 10.72 -8.50 -14.75
CA HIS A 100 9.62 -9.46 -14.65
C HIS A 100 8.44 -9.08 -15.57
N VAL A 101 8.73 -8.37 -16.67
CA VAL A 101 7.70 -7.97 -17.64
C VAL A 101 7.24 -9.18 -18.44
N ASP A 102 5.94 -9.42 -18.45
CA ASP A 102 5.31 -10.45 -19.29
C ASP A 102 5.02 -9.93 -20.73
N ALA A 103 4.45 -10.78 -21.57
CA ALA A 103 4.13 -10.46 -22.96
C ALA A 103 3.07 -9.34 -23.08
N GLU A 104 2.27 -9.14 -22.05
CA GLU A 104 1.22 -8.11 -21.95
C GLU A 104 1.74 -6.80 -21.36
N GLY A 105 3.03 -6.74 -21.00
CA GLY A 105 3.66 -5.56 -20.38
C GLY A 105 3.36 -5.39 -18.88
N SER A 106 2.81 -6.41 -18.24
CA SER A 106 2.59 -6.46 -16.80
C SER A 106 3.86 -6.91 -16.07
N THR A 107 4.07 -6.38 -14.88
CA THR A 107 5.15 -6.78 -13.96
C THR A 107 4.60 -7.56 -12.75
N ALA A 108 3.38 -8.10 -12.86
CA ALA A 108 2.70 -8.79 -11.77
C ALA A 108 3.45 -10.03 -11.25
N LEU A 109 4.27 -10.68 -12.09
CA LEU A 109 5.15 -11.79 -11.70
C LEU A 109 6.18 -11.38 -10.66
N PHE A 110 6.58 -10.11 -10.63
CA PHE A 110 7.47 -9.59 -9.59
C PHE A 110 6.85 -9.70 -8.19
N LEU A 111 5.55 -9.42 -8.05
CA LEU A 111 4.86 -9.54 -6.76
C LEU A 111 4.83 -10.98 -6.27
N GLN A 112 4.69 -11.95 -7.19
CA GLN A 112 4.78 -13.37 -6.83
C GLN A 112 6.20 -13.72 -6.37
N ALA A 113 7.22 -13.30 -7.12
CA ALA A 113 8.62 -13.55 -6.74
C ALA A 113 8.98 -12.94 -5.37
N VAL A 114 8.44 -11.75 -5.06
CA VAL A 114 8.60 -11.11 -3.74
C VAL A 114 7.91 -11.93 -2.65
N ALA A 115 6.69 -12.43 -2.88
CA ALA A 115 5.97 -13.24 -1.90
C ALA A 115 6.71 -14.57 -1.63
N ASP A 116 7.26 -15.20 -2.68
CA ASP A 116 8.03 -16.44 -2.57
C ASP A 116 9.36 -16.23 -1.82
N ALA A 117 10.01 -15.06 -2.03
CA ALA A 117 11.24 -14.69 -1.34
C ALA A 117 11.05 -14.32 0.15
N ALA A 118 9.86 -13.87 0.53
CA ALA A 118 9.54 -13.46 1.90
C ALA A 118 8.33 -14.21 2.48
N PRO A 119 8.40 -15.53 2.67
CA PRO A 119 7.25 -16.35 3.05
C PRO A 119 6.71 -16.07 4.48
N ARG A 120 7.46 -15.30 5.28
CA ARG A 120 7.05 -14.88 6.62
C ARG A 120 6.38 -13.51 6.66
N ALA A 121 6.43 -12.75 5.56
CA ALA A 121 5.83 -11.43 5.53
C ALA A 121 4.30 -11.53 5.51
N ASP A 122 3.64 -10.94 6.49
CA ASP A 122 2.19 -10.76 6.50
C ASP A 122 1.79 -9.61 5.57
N ILE A 123 2.64 -8.57 5.53
CA ILE A 123 2.44 -7.34 4.78
C ILE A 123 3.64 -7.09 3.86
N VAL A 124 3.36 -6.76 2.61
CA VAL A 124 4.36 -6.26 1.65
C VAL A 124 3.97 -4.84 1.23
N ILE A 125 4.72 -3.85 1.74
CA ILE A 125 4.58 -2.46 1.33
C ILE A 125 5.41 -2.26 0.06
N VAL A 126 4.78 -1.87 -1.05
CA VAL A 126 5.47 -1.61 -2.32
C VAL A 126 5.48 -0.11 -2.59
N HIS A 127 6.61 0.53 -2.34
CA HIS A 127 6.83 1.95 -2.58
C HIS A 127 7.43 2.15 -3.96
N ALA A 128 6.68 2.77 -4.87
CA ALA A 128 7.12 3.00 -6.25
C ALA A 128 6.40 4.20 -6.88
N ASP A 129 6.85 4.65 -8.04
CA ASP A 129 6.15 5.68 -8.80
C ASP A 129 4.83 5.17 -9.41
N ALA A 130 4.00 6.10 -9.88
CA ALA A 130 2.68 5.76 -10.42
C ALA A 130 2.74 4.84 -11.66
N PRO A 131 3.66 5.03 -12.64
CA PRO A 131 3.81 4.10 -13.74
C PRO A 131 4.14 2.68 -13.32
N GLU A 132 5.04 2.52 -12.35
CA GLU A 132 5.44 1.20 -11.87
C GLU A 132 4.31 0.52 -11.09
N LEU A 133 3.66 1.25 -10.16
CA LEU A 133 2.49 0.74 -9.44
C LEU A 133 1.36 0.34 -10.40
N ALA A 134 1.14 1.11 -11.47
CA ALA A 134 0.13 0.78 -12.46
C ALA A 134 0.42 -0.56 -13.17
N ARG A 135 1.70 -0.88 -13.45
CA ARG A 135 2.09 -2.17 -14.05
C ARG A 135 1.98 -3.32 -13.06
N LEU A 136 2.42 -3.10 -11.81
CA LEU A 136 2.42 -4.11 -10.75
C LEU A 136 1.01 -4.52 -10.33
N PHE A 137 0.09 -3.55 -10.22
CA PHE A 137 -1.23 -3.74 -9.63
C PHE A 137 -2.39 -3.60 -10.62
N ALA A 138 -2.12 -3.60 -11.93
CA ALA A 138 -3.17 -3.59 -12.93
C ALA A 138 -4.18 -4.72 -12.69
N ARG A 139 -5.48 -4.39 -12.68
CA ARG A 139 -6.59 -5.33 -12.47
C ARG A 139 -6.61 -6.04 -11.11
N ARG A 140 -5.79 -5.59 -10.14
CA ARG A 140 -5.85 -6.09 -8.77
C ARG A 140 -6.83 -5.27 -7.94
N ASN A 141 -7.44 -5.92 -6.97
CA ASN A 141 -8.31 -5.23 -6.01
C ASN A 141 -7.46 -4.77 -4.82
N VAL A 142 -6.76 -3.66 -5.01
CA VAL A 142 -5.93 -3.04 -3.96
C VAL A 142 -6.26 -1.56 -3.87
N ARG A 143 -6.02 -0.98 -2.71
CA ARG A 143 -6.24 0.43 -2.44
C ARG A 143 -4.89 1.12 -2.21
N PRO A 144 -4.39 1.88 -3.20
CA PRO A 144 -3.11 2.56 -3.07
C PRO A 144 -3.14 3.65 -2.00
N LEU A 145 -2.03 3.75 -1.26
CA LEU A 145 -1.75 4.82 -0.34
C LEU A 145 -0.96 5.92 -1.05
N LEU A 146 -1.51 7.12 -1.07
CA LEU A 146 -0.85 8.32 -1.58
C LEU A 146 -0.05 8.98 -0.45
N LEU A 147 1.18 9.39 -0.73
CA LEU A 147 1.96 10.23 0.18
C LEU A 147 1.91 11.68 -0.29
N ALA A 148 1.65 12.61 0.64
CA ALA A 148 1.73 14.04 0.38
C ALA A 148 2.21 14.79 1.62
N ASP A 149 2.58 16.05 1.44
CA ASP A 149 2.73 17.04 2.52
C ASP A 149 1.87 18.28 2.22
N ASP A 150 1.97 19.33 3.01
CA ASP A 150 1.12 20.52 2.89
C ASP A 150 1.61 21.52 1.82
N ARG A 151 2.61 21.15 0.99
CA ARG A 151 3.11 21.95 -0.12
C ARG A 151 2.32 21.69 -1.41
N PRO A 152 2.05 22.73 -2.21
CA PRO A 152 1.26 22.60 -3.45
C PRO A 152 1.81 21.56 -4.43
N ASP A 153 3.14 21.50 -4.62
CA ASP A 153 3.78 20.57 -5.56
C ASP A 153 3.56 19.11 -5.15
N SER A 154 3.63 18.85 -3.86
CA SER A 154 3.39 17.51 -3.30
C SER A 154 1.94 17.07 -3.53
N VAL A 155 0.96 17.95 -3.26
CA VAL A 155 -0.46 17.67 -3.47
C VAL A 155 -0.76 17.47 -4.96
N THR A 156 -0.18 18.30 -5.82
CA THR A 156 -0.30 18.17 -7.28
C THR A 156 0.25 16.84 -7.78
N HIS A 157 1.41 16.42 -7.26
CA HIS A 157 2.01 15.13 -7.61
C HIS A 157 1.14 13.95 -7.14
N ALA A 158 0.61 14.00 -5.93
CA ALA A 158 -0.30 12.97 -5.41
C ALA A 158 -1.56 12.85 -6.28
N TYR A 159 -2.16 13.98 -6.69
CA TYR A 159 -3.30 13.99 -7.61
C TYR A 159 -2.95 13.42 -8.99
N ALA A 160 -1.81 13.80 -9.56
CA ALA A 160 -1.35 13.28 -10.84
C ALA A 160 -1.12 11.76 -10.80
N GLY A 161 -0.54 11.26 -9.73
CA GLY A 161 -0.36 9.83 -9.49
C GLY A 161 -1.69 9.10 -9.32
N MET A 162 -2.61 9.61 -8.52
CA MET A 162 -3.98 9.08 -8.39
C MET A 162 -4.67 8.97 -9.75
N LYS A 163 -4.61 10.04 -10.56
CA LYS A 163 -5.17 10.07 -11.92
C LYS A 163 -4.57 8.98 -12.80
N LEU A 164 -3.25 8.81 -12.77
CA LEU A 164 -2.58 7.78 -13.57
C LEU A 164 -3.01 6.37 -13.13
N LEU A 165 -3.03 6.10 -11.83
CA LEU A 165 -3.44 4.80 -11.27
C LEU A 165 -4.90 4.48 -11.59
N ALA A 166 -5.79 5.46 -11.48
CA ALA A 166 -7.20 5.29 -11.83
C ALA A 166 -7.39 4.99 -13.32
N LEU A 167 -6.79 5.79 -14.20
CA LEU A 167 -7.01 5.68 -15.64
C LEU A 167 -6.27 4.51 -16.29
N ARG A 168 -5.07 4.15 -15.82
CA ARG A 168 -4.26 3.08 -16.44
C ARG A 168 -4.42 1.72 -15.79
N ALA A 169 -4.60 1.69 -14.46
CA ALA A 169 -4.68 0.44 -13.71
C ALA A 169 -6.08 0.11 -13.19
N GLY A 170 -7.04 1.04 -13.31
CA GLY A 170 -8.40 0.88 -12.79
C GLY A 170 -8.49 0.96 -11.27
N LEU A 171 -7.45 1.48 -10.60
CA LEU A 171 -7.41 1.64 -9.15
C LEU A 171 -8.16 2.92 -8.78
N MET A 172 -9.46 2.78 -8.51
CA MET A 172 -10.37 3.92 -8.33
C MET A 172 -10.53 4.39 -6.90
N VAL A 173 -10.05 3.63 -5.92
CA VAL A 173 -10.16 3.95 -4.48
C VAL A 173 -8.76 4.09 -3.91
N HIS A 174 -8.53 5.19 -3.21
CA HIS A 174 -7.21 5.55 -2.67
C HIS A 174 -7.32 5.97 -1.21
N ASP A 175 -6.22 5.86 -0.48
CA ASP A 175 -6.03 6.47 0.84
C ASP A 175 -4.91 7.51 0.77
N LEU A 176 -4.87 8.44 1.74
CA LEU A 176 -3.86 9.49 1.81
C LEU A 176 -3.20 9.52 3.19
N LEU A 177 -1.87 9.48 3.20
CA LEU A 177 -1.06 9.80 4.38
C LEU A 177 -0.40 11.17 4.16
N LEU A 178 -0.79 12.15 4.97
CA LEU A 178 -0.31 13.52 4.85
C LEU A 178 0.73 13.84 5.92
N ALA A 179 1.95 14.15 5.48
CA ALA A 179 3.01 14.67 6.34
C ALA A 179 2.72 16.13 6.69
N ALA A 180 2.30 16.40 7.92
CA ALA A 180 2.04 17.76 8.38
C ALA A 180 2.14 17.84 9.90
N ALA A 181 2.56 19.00 10.40
CA ALA A 181 2.61 19.29 11.82
C ALA A 181 1.27 19.05 12.52
N GLY A 182 1.30 18.63 13.78
CA GLY A 182 0.12 18.21 14.53
C GLY A 182 -1.03 19.22 14.57
N ALA A 183 -0.75 20.52 14.51
CA ALA A 183 -1.73 21.61 14.53
C ALA A 183 -2.04 22.22 13.15
N SER A 184 -1.59 21.60 12.05
CA SER A 184 -1.80 22.17 10.70
C SER A 184 -3.29 22.25 10.34
N PRO A 185 -3.87 23.47 10.18
CA PRO A 185 -5.25 23.62 9.74
C PRO A 185 -5.42 23.37 8.23
N ARG A 186 -4.31 23.15 7.51
CA ARG A 186 -4.30 22.91 6.07
C ARG A 186 -4.56 21.46 5.75
N ALA A 187 -4.16 20.52 6.63
CA ALA A 187 -4.20 19.09 6.37
C ALA A 187 -5.60 18.59 5.95
N GLU A 188 -6.61 18.93 6.73
CA GLU A 188 -8.01 18.57 6.43
C GLU A 188 -8.50 19.20 5.12
N ARG A 189 -8.19 20.49 4.89
CA ARG A 189 -8.57 21.17 3.65
C ARG A 189 -7.93 20.54 2.42
N ILE A 190 -6.67 20.11 2.53
CA ILE A 190 -5.96 19.40 1.46
C ILE A 190 -6.66 18.07 1.16
N ALA A 191 -6.94 17.25 2.18
CA ALA A 191 -7.60 15.97 2.00
C ALA A 191 -8.99 16.13 1.37
N VAL A 192 -9.81 17.05 1.86
CA VAL A 192 -11.15 17.35 1.33
C VAL A 192 -11.07 17.86 -0.11
N HIS A 193 -10.13 18.77 -0.41
CA HIS A 193 -9.99 19.32 -1.76
C HIS A 193 -9.50 18.26 -2.74
N LEU A 194 -8.50 17.46 -2.36
CA LEU A 194 -7.99 16.36 -3.17
C LEU A 194 -9.09 15.34 -3.48
N GLY A 195 -9.89 14.96 -2.46
CA GLY A 195 -11.02 14.04 -2.62
C GLY A 195 -12.07 14.57 -3.61
N ARG A 196 -12.48 15.83 -3.48
CA ARG A 196 -13.42 16.46 -4.42
C ARG A 196 -12.88 16.51 -5.84
N CYS A 197 -11.62 16.95 -6.02
CA CYS A 197 -11.01 16.96 -7.35
C CYS A 197 -10.93 15.54 -7.95
N ALA A 198 -10.65 14.52 -7.15
CA ALA A 198 -10.62 13.14 -7.61
C ALA A 198 -12.00 12.67 -8.06
N GLU A 199 -13.04 12.94 -7.30
CA GLU A 199 -14.42 12.56 -7.62
C GLU A 199 -14.91 13.31 -8.87
N ASP A 200 -14.77 14.65 -8.89
CA ASP A 200 -15.32 15.51 -9.95
C ASP A 200 -14.64 15.29 -11.31
N PHE A 201 -13.33 15.06 -11.35
CA PHE A 201 -12.56 15.04 -12.60
C PHE A 201 -12.09 13.65 -13.05
N ILE A 202 -12.01 12.68 -12.14
CA ILE A 202 -11.48 11.35 -12.45
C ILE A 202 -12.52 10.26 -12.13
N GLY A 203 -13.52 10.55 -11.31
CA GLY A 203 -14.44 9.56 -10.75
C GLY A 203 -13.77 8.62 -9.74
N ALA A 204 -12.60 9.00 -9.21
CA ALA A 204 -11.88 8.26 -8.18
C ALA A 204 -12.30 8.72 -6.78
N LEU A 205 -12.21 7.83 -5.80
CA LEU A 205 -12.58 8.08 -4.42
C LEU A 205 -11.34 8.15 -3.53
N LEU A 206 -11.22 9.23 -2.75
CA LEU A 206 -10.35 9.26 -1.59
C LEU A 206 -11.15 8.72 -0.40
N HIS A 207 -10.91 7.45 -0.04
CA HIS A 207 -11.70 6.74 0.97
C HIS A 207 -11.36 7.20 2.39
N GLY A 208 -10.06 7.29 2.69
CA GLY A 208 -9.59 7.67 4.00
C GLY A 208 -8.34 8.52 3.94
N TRP A 209 -8.06 9.23 5.02
CA TRP A 209 -6.80 9.94 5.17
C TRP A 209 -6.36 9.99 6.63
N ALA A 210 -5.05 10.05 6.81
CA ALA A 210 -4.44 10.29 8.11
C ALA A 210 -3.37 11.36 8.00
N ARG A 211 -3.12 12.04 9.11
CA ARG A 211 -2.01 12.98 9.26
C ARG A 211 -0.94 12.35 10.14
N LEU A 212 0.30 12.55 9.74
CA LEU A 212 1.47 12.21 10.53
C LEU A 212 2.39 13.43 10.62
N ASP A 213 2.79 13.79 11.82
CA ASP A 213 3.82 14.80 12.06
C ASP A 213 5.19 14.13 12.01
N PRO A 214 6.02 14.39 10.98
CA PRO A 214 7.34 13.75 10.88
C PRO A 214 8.32 14.15 12.00
N ALA A 215 8.04 15.26 12.67
CA ALA A 215 8.86 15.76 13.79
C ALA A 215 8.40 15.21 15.16
N ALA A 216 7.25 14.54 15.21
CA ALA A 216 6.77 13.93 16.45
C ALA A 216 7.61 12.74 16.89
N ASP A 217 7.64 12.49 18.19
CA ASP A 217 8.36 11.36 18.78
C ASP A 217 7.97 10.03 18.15
N ALA A 218 9.00 9.25 17.79
CA ALA A 218 8.84 7.93 17.21
C ALA A 218 8.10 6.94 18.13
N ALA A 219 8.32 7.07 19.43
CA ALA A 219 7.76 6.14 20.42
C ALA A 219 6.24 6.29 20.61
N ALA A 220 5.65 7.42 20.18
CA ALA A 220 4.23 7.68 20.36
C ALA A 220 3.46 7.47 19.05
N MET A 221 2.98 6.25 18.79
CA MET A 221 2.09 5.99 17.66
C MET A 221 0.70 6.61 17.91
N PRO A 222 0.27 7.61 17.11
CA PRO A 222 -1.06 8.20 17.28
C PRO A 222 -2.16 7.14 17.07
N PRO A 223 -3.18 7.07 17.97
CA PRO A 223 -4.30 6.13 17.81
C PRO A 223 -5.01 6.25 16.46
N ALA A 224 -5.12 7.47 15.92
CA ALA A 224 -5.72 7.73 14.62
C ALA A 224 -4.92 7.08 13.48
N LEU A 225 -3.59 7.13 13.53
CA LEU A 225 -2.74 6.47 12.53
C LEU A 225 -2.86 4.95 12.62
N ARG A 226 -2.88 4.38 13.83
CA ARG A 226 -3.08 2.95 14.03
C ARG A 226 -4.44 2.48 13.47
N ALA A 227 -5.50 3.22 13.71
CA ALA A 227 -6.81 2.91 13.16
C ALA A 227 -6.83 2.98 11.63
N PHE A 228 -6.21 4.02 11.06
CA PHE A 228 -6.07 4.20 9.63
C PHE A 228 -5.27 3.05 8.97
N VAL A 229 -4.13 2.67 9.54
CA VAL A 229 -3.33 1.56 9.00
C VAL A 229 -4.10 0.25 9.06
N ARG A 230 -4.82 -0.03 10.16
CA ARG A 230 -5.68 -1.21 10.24
C ARG A 230 -6.72 -1.25 9.13
N GLU A 231 -7.37 -0.14 8.84
CA GLU A 231 -8.36 -0.03 7.77
C GLU A 231 -7.74 -0.19 6.37
N LEU A 232 -6.57 0.41 6.16
CA LEU A 232 -5.77 0.24 4.94
C LEU A 232 -5.40 -1.22 4.69
N LEU A 233 -4.96 -1.94 5.73
CA LEU A 233 -4.60 -3.35 5.65
C LEU A 233 -5.84 -4.22 5.36
N PHE A 234 -6.98 -3.95 5.99
CA PHE A 234 -8.22 -4.67 5.72
C PHE A 234 -8.65 -4.54 4.26
N ALA A 235 -8.54 -3.35 3.69
CA ALA A 235 -8.90 -3.09 2.29
C ALA A 235 -8.01 -3.84 1.28
N ASN A 236 -6.80 -4.17 1.67
CA ASN A 236 -5.81 -4.88 0.85
C ASN A 236 -5.70 -6.37 1.21
N GLU A 237 -6.70 -6.94 1.88
CA GLU A 237 -6.72 -8.37 2.16
C GLU A 237 -6.87 -9.21 0.88
N PRO A 238 -6.15 -10.35 0.79
CA PRO A 238 -6.37 -11.31 -0.27
C PRO A 238 -7.82 -11.79 -0.26
N GLY A 239 -8.56 -11.55 -1.34
CA GLY A 239 -9.97 -11.95 -1.44
C GLY A 239 -10.98 -10.92 -0.92
N ALA A 240 -10.58 -9.72 -0.53
CA ALA A 240 -11.52 -8.62 -0.26
C ALA A 240 -12.42 -8.40 -1.50
N VAL A 241 -13.73 -8.53 -1.28
CA VAL A 241 -14.72 -8.35 -2.35
C VAL A 241 -14.69 -6.89 -2.80
N PRO A 242 -14.63 -6.59 -4.11
CA PRO A 242 -14.74 -5.22 -4.59
C PRO A 242 -16.04 -4.60 -4.05
N LEU A 243 -15.95 -3.42 -3.46
CA LEU A 243 -17.15 -2.65 -3.14
C LEU A 243 -17.98 -2.53 -4.42
N PRO A 244 -19.30 -2.82 -4.38
CA PRO A 244 -20.11 -2.70 -5.57
C PRO A 244 -19.98 -1.28 -6.11
N ARG A 245 -19.63 -1.16 -7.41
CA ARG A 245 -19.63 0.11 -8.12
C ARG A 245 -20.96 0.77 -7.80
N GLY A 246 -20.93 1.95 -7.19
CA GLY A 246 -22.11 2.63 -6.68
C GLY A 246 -23.27 2.55 -7.65
N ALA A 247 -24.34 1.88 -7.23
CA ALA A 247 -25.60 1.97 -7.92
C ALA A 247 -25.95 3.46 -7.94
N GLY A 248 -25.88 4.07 -9.12
CA GLY A 248 -26.19 5.45 -9.33
C GLY A 248 -27.45 5.80 -8.56
N MET A 249 -27.33 6.80 -7.71
CA MET A 249 -28.44 7.35 -6.94
C MET A 249 -29.52 7.75 -7.94
N ARG A 250 -30.51 6.87 -8.12
CA ARG A 250 -31.70 7.19 -8.92
C ARG A 250 -32.30 8.41 -8.27
N ARG A 251 -32.17 9.56 -8.93
CA ARG A 251 -32.97 10.72 -8.60
C ARG A 251 -34.44 10.29 -8.76
N HIS A 252 -35.15 10.22 -7.66
CA HIS A 252 -36.60 10.19 -7.68
C HIS A 252 -37.05 11.54 -8.26
N GLU A 253 -37.34 11.56 -9.53
CA GLU A 253 -38.18 12.61 -10.11
C GLU A 253 -39.59 12.40 -9.59
N SER A 254 -39.95 13.21 -8.60
CA SER A 254 -41.34 13.39 -8.18
C SER A 254 -42.04 14.13 -9.30
N ALA A 255 -42.77 13.38 -10.11
CA ALA A 255 -43.76 13.97 -11.02
C ALA A 255 -44.85 14.66 -10.22
N VAL A 256 -44.80 15.99 -10.15
CA VAL A 256 -45.96 16.80 -9.73
C VAL A 256 -46.88 16.93 -10.94
N ALA A 257 -47.94 16.15 -10.92
CA ALA A 257 -49.05 16.32 -11.83
C ALA A 257 -49.81 17.61 -11.47
N TRP A 258 -49.84 18.55 -12.37
CA TRP A 258 -50.79 19.65 -12.33
C TRP A 258 -52.05 19.18 -13.07
N ALA A 259 -53.15 19.05 -12.37
CA ALA A 259 -54.48 18.87 -12.94
C ALA A 259 -55.16 20.26 -13.02
N ALA A 260 -55.75 20.53 -14.22
CA ALA A 260 -56.75 21.49 -14.62
C ALA A 260 -56.50 22.96 -14.38
#